data_9d6b61c6a83d90a6ccd992c224337b60
#
_entry.id   9d6b61c6a83d90a6ccd992c224337b60
#
_cell.length_a   1.000
_cell.length_b   1.000
_cell.length_c   1.000
_cell.angle_alpha   90.00
_cell.angle_beta   90.00
_cell.angle_gamma   90.00
#
_symmetry.space_group_name_H-M   'P 1'
#
loop_
_entity.id
_entity.type
_entity.pdbx_description
1 polymer ?
#
loop_
_entity_poly.entity_id
_entity_poly.type
_entity_poly.pdbx_seq_one_letter_code
_entity_poly.pdbx_strand_id
1 'polypeptide(L)'
;MPDALERYDALRATADPEYAAWRNPERPRIDVALDQSSITNGALKTRDALERIARERNAVVDFGRVHGYGMQWVHPTVQITFPDGATVLYGPVREADAAAIIDEATGRWGAAAALRLGTITGERPGVPSIRQHPFFALEPERRLLKNIGLTDPESLNHYIAQGGYRASARIFGRHLSEEIVRNTLNDAGLTGRGGANFPAGTKWGFLFGAPGTEHYLVCNADEGDPGAWVNRVVMEGDPHLLLEGMLIGAYGTKSTAGFIYLRDEYPLSIARMEAAIRDAEAAGLLGDDILGTGMSFHLRVIRGAGAYVCGDETGLLASISDERGMPRVKPPFPAARGALNKPSNVNNVETFANVQLIATHGSEWYREMGTKAQSGTKIFSFSGDIMRTGFMEVPFGVSLAKVLEACGGIEGGRALHAIQPGGPLGSLVPATALDKLILEPASFLPYDAMLGGGGIVFGSDRNNVLVLAEMFAEFVEEESCGRCTTCHGGNQRKTEIIRRVMEGDGRRDDEPNLMLIDKTIQFSNCAHGQLSPKSMRNVLQHFHAEYEAAMRGEDATLSLKGATRFRVVQPRDPRVEEAVAICPVAAFRGTPGARTIDEATCIHCQACTDVAPGAVVREAKPRVPRLVPIG
;
A
#
# COMPACT_ATOMS: atom_id res chain seq x y z
N MET A 1 -12.37 28.49 32.45
CA MET A 1 -12.70 27.25 31.75
C MET A 1 -11.46 26.37 31.76
N PRO A 2 -11.58 25.05 31.85
CA PRO A 2 -10.41 24.18 31.76
C PRO A 2 -9.64 24.44 30.47
N ASP A 3 -8.29 24.40 30.54
CA ASP A 3 -7.44 24.58 29.35
C ASP A 3 -7.46 23.31 28.45
N ALA A 4 -6.84 23.40 27.28
CA ALA A 4 -6.86 22.29 26.32
C ALA A 4 -6.22 21.00 26.86
N LEU A 5 -5.19 21.12 27.70
CA LEU A 5 -4.55 19.97 28.33
C LEU A 5 -5.43 19.34 29.41
N GLU A 6 -6.11 20.15 30.23
CA GLU A 6 -7.08 19.65 31.22
C GLU A 6 -8.24 18.90 30.56
N ARG A 7 -8.74 19.41 29.41
CA ARG A 7 -9.79 18.72 28.64
C ARG A 7 -9.28 17.42 28.03
N TYR A 8 -8.06 17.41 27.51
CA TYR A 8 -7.43 16.20 27.01
C TYR A 8 -7.20 15.18 28.14
N ASP A 9 -6.72 15.61 29.30
CA ASP A 9 -6.49 14.73 30.46
C ASP A 9 -7.81 14.09 30.97
N ALA A 10 -8.94 14.80 30.84
CA ALA A 10 -10.27 14.24 31.11
C ALA A 10 -10.65 13.11 30.14
N LEU A 11 -10.38 13.28 28.82
CA LEU A 11 -10.57 12.23 27.82
C LEU A 11 -9.68 11.02 28.12
N ARG A 12 -8.42 11.27 28.46
CA ARG A 12 -7.47 10.23 28.81
C ARG A 12 -7.86 9.44 30.06
N ALA A 13 -8.42 10.12 31.09
CA ALA A 13 -8.90 9.46 32.29
C ALA A 13 -10.00 8.42 32.01
N THR A 14 -10.77 8.61 30.92
CA THR A 14 -11.76 7.62 30.44
C THR A 14 -11.09 6.53 29.58
N ALA A 15 -10.13 6.90 28.74
CA ALA A 15 -9.48 6.01 27.79
C ALA A 15 -8.51 5.01 28.46
N ASP A 16 -7.73 5.46 29.44
CA ASP A 16 -6.71 4.63 30.11
C ASP A 16 -7.26 3.34 30.73
N PRO A 17 -8.38 3.35 31.52
CA PRO A 17 -8.97 2.12 32.04
C PRO A 17 -9.47 1.15 30.97
N GLU A 18 -10.10 1.65 29.91
CA GLU A 18 -10.57 0.82 28.81
C GLU A 18 -9.42 0.11 28.10
N TYR A 19 -8.36 0.86 27.77
CA TYR A 19 -7.18 0.28 27.15
C TYR A 19 -6.42 -0.68 28.09
N ALA A 20 -6.37 -0.38 29.41
CA ALA A 20 -5.78 -1.29 30.40
C ALA A 20 -6.52 -2.63 30.44
N ALA A 21 -7.87 -2.61 30.41
CA ALA A 21 -8.68 -3.81 30.33
C ALA A 21 -8.50 -4.55 28.99
N TRP A 22 -8.34 -3.82 27.89
CA TRP A 22 -8.00 -4.40 26.59
C TRP A 22 -6.64 -5.12 26.62
N ARG A 23 -5.63 -4.54 27.25
CA ARG A 23 -4.27 -5.10 27.34
C ARG A 23 -4.16 -6.27 28.33
N ASN A 24 -4.93 -6.26 29.39
CA ASN A 24 -4.94 -7.28 30.45
C ASN A 24 -6.39 -7.72 30.69
N PRO A 25 -6.97 -8.49 29.76
CA PRO A 25 -8.37 -8.89 29.86
C PRO A 25 -8.56 -9.88 31.02
N GLU A 26 -9.72 -9.85 31.69
CA GLU A 26 -10.04 -10.78 32.78
C GLU A 26 -10.07 -12.26 32.33
N ARG A 27 -10.36 -12.50 31.06
CA ARG A 27 -10.39 -13.80 30.40
C ARG A 27 -9.71 -13.72 29.03
N PRO A 28 -9.25 -14.83 28.47
CA PRO A 28 -8.58 -14.79 27.17
C PRO A 28 -9.43 -14.08 26.12
N ARG A 29 -8.83 -13.13 25.40
CA ARG A 29 -9.46 -12.45 24.27
C ARG A 29 -8.85 -12.94 22.96
N ILE A 30 -9.72 -13.27 22.00
CA ILE A 30 -9.37 -13.71 20.67
C ILE A 30 -9.63 -12.56 19.70
N ASP A 31 -8.57 -11.99 19.13
CA ASP A 31 -8.65 -10.89 18.19
C ASP A 31 -8.38 -11.42 16.78
N VAL A 32 -9.32 -11.19 15.86
CA VAL A 32 -9.14 -11.53 14.45
C VAL A 32 -8.62 -10.31 13.71
N ALA A 33 -7.59 -10.49 12.88
CA ALA A 33 -7.13 -9.43 12.00
C ALA A 33 -8.21 -9.15 10.94
N LEU A 34 -8.75 -7.93 10.95
CA LEU A 34 -9.83 -7.48 10.06
C LEU A 34 -9.39 -6.27 9.22
N ASP A 35 -8.20 -6.33 8.67
CA ASP A 35 -7.78 -5.48 7.53
C ASP A 35 -8.26 -6.07 6.21
N GLN A 36 -8.26 -5.28 5.15
CA GLN A 36 -8.77 -5.71 3.83
C GLN A 36 -8.07 -6.97 3.32
N SER A 37 -6.76 -7.10 3.53
CA SER A 37 -6.00 -8.27 3.08
C SER A 37 -6.44 -9.54 3.83
N SER A 38 -6.63 -9.45 5.15
CA SER A 38 -7.13 -10.55 5.98
C SER A 38 -8.55 -10.94 5.60
N ILE A 39 -9.43 -9.95 5.37
CA ILE A 39 -10.83 -10.18 4.96
C ILE A 39 -10.87 -10.93 3.63
N THR A 40 -10.09 -10.50 2.64
CA THR A 40 -9.98 -11.16 1.33
C THR A 40 -9.50 -12.61 1.46
N ASN A 41 -8.65 -12.89 2.46
CA ASN A 41 -8.16 -14.24 2.75
C ASN A 41 -9.07 -15.05 3.69
N GLY A 42 -10.30 -14.60 3.97
CA GLY A 42 -11.32 -15.35 4.69
C GLY A 42 -11.42 -15.07 6.19
N ALA A 43 -10.86 -13.95 6.69
CA ALA A 43 -10.91 -13.60 8.12
C ALA A 43 -12.31 -13.55 8.71
N LEU A 44 -13.32 -13.11 7.94
CA LEU A 44 -14.72 -13.08 8.40
C LEU A 44 -15.24 -14.49 8.66
N LYS A 45 -14.97 -15.44 7.76
CA LYS A 45 -15.35 -16.85 7.96
C LYS A 45 -14.64 -17.47 9.15
N THR A 46 -13.35 -17.16 9.32
CA THR A 46 -12.58 -17.59 10.49
C THR A 46 -13.19 -17.05 11.78
N ARG A 47 -13.57 -15.77 11.85
CA ARG A 47 -14.24 -15.18 12.99
C ARG A 47 -15.56 -15.86 13.30
N ASP A 48 -16.42 -16.04 12.31
CA ASP A 48 -17.72 -16.68 12.47
C ASP A 48 -17.58 -18.12 12.99
N ALA A 49 -16.56 -18.87 12.52
CA ALA A 49 -16.24 -20.20 13.01
C ALA A 49 -15.77 -20.20 14.47
N LEU A 50 -14.87 -19.27 14.84
CA LEU A 50 -14.38 -19.10 16.21
C LEU A 50 -15.54 -18.80 17.17
N GLU A 51 -16.39 -17.82 16.85
CA GLU A 51 -17.56 -17.47 17.68
C GLU A 51 -18.56 -18.62 17.79
N ARG A 52 -18.80 -19.37 16.72
CA ARG A 52 -19.67 -20.55 16.74
C ARG A 52 -19.12 -21.65 17.63
N ILE A 53 -17.84 -22.03 17.47
CA ILE A 53 -17.19 -23.07 18.29
C ILE A 53 -17.13 -22.66 19.76
N ALA A 54 -16.85 -21.39 20.05
CA ALA A 54 -16.86 -20.89 21.43
C ALA A 54 -18.23 -21.07 22.08
N ARG A 55 -19.33 -20.74 21.37
CA ARG A 55 -20.71 -20.97 21.86
C ARG A 55 -21.01 -22.46 22.04
N GLU A 56 -20.69 -23.31 21.07
CA GLU A 56 -20.92 -24.77 21.13
C GLU A 56 -20.22 -25.42 22.34
N ARG A 57 -19.05 -24.91 22.72
CA ARG A 57 -18.24 -25.45 23.80
C ARG A 57 -18.42 -24.73 25.14
N ASN A 58 -19.28 -23.71 25.21
CA ASN A 58 -19.43 -22.81 26.35
C ASN A 58 -18.08 -22.24 26.81
N ALA A 59 -17.21 -21.89 25.86
CA ALA A 59 -15.86 -21.35 26.13
C ALA A 59 -15.97 -19.94 26.70
N VAL A 60 -15.24 -19.68 27.79
CA VAL A 60 -15.20 -18.36 28.46
C VAL A 60 -14.08 -17.56 27.82
N VAL A 61 -14.37 -16.89 26.72
CA VAL A 61 -13.44 -16.04 25.95
C VAL A 61 -14.15 -14.77 25.46
N ASP A 62 -13.37 -13.71 25.28
CA ASP A 62 -13.82 -12.49 24.60
C ASP A 62 -13.36 -12.47 23.14
N PHE A 63 -14.05 -11.70 22.32
CA PHE A 63 -13.68 -11.47 20.92
C PHE A 63 -13.42 -10.00 20.67
N GLY A 64 -12.41 -9.73 19.85
CA GLY A 64 -12.05 -8.40 19.40
C GLY A 64 -11.57 -8.39 17.95
N ARG A 65 -11.08 -7.25 17.54
CA ARG A 65 -10.50 -7.04 16.22
C ARG A 65 -9.19 -6.27 16.33
N VAL A 66 -8.27 -6.54 15.39
CA VAL A 66 -7.01 -5.83 15.21
C VAL A 66 -6.72 -5.67 13.74
N HIS A 67 -5.72 -4.88 13.40
CA HIS A 67 -5.11 -4.91 12.07
C HIS A 67 -4.03 -6.02 12.01
N GLY A 68 -3.85 -6.64 10.85
CA GLY A 68 -2.79 -7.64 10.63
C GLY A 68 -1.40 -7.06 10.87
N TYR A 69 -0.49 -7.90 11.41
CA TYR A 69 0.83 -7.46 11.89
C TYR A 69 1.89 -7.26 10.78
N GLY A 70 1.51 -7.39 9.49
CA GLY A 70 2.37 -7.19 8.33
C GLY A 70 2.75 -8.47 7.57
N MET A 71 2.48 -9.64 8.14
CA MET A 71 2.81 -10.96 7.57
C MET A 71 1.67 -11.45 6.67
N GLN A 72 1.53 -10.89 5.47
CA GLN A 72 0.36 -11.19 4.62
C GLN A 72 0.35 -12.61 4.05
N TRP A 73 1.51 -13.26 3.90
CA TRP A 73 1.60 -14.65 3.44
C TRP A 73 0.99 -15.68 4.40
N VAL A 74 0.69 -15.27 5.66
CA VAL A 74 0.05 -16.11 6.68
C VAL A 74 -1.34 -15.60 7.08
N HIS A 75 -1.97 -14.79 6.24
CA HIS A 75 -3.36 -14.37 6.48
C HIS A 75 -4.36 -15.51 6.23
N PRO A 76 -5.50 -15.51 6.94
CA PRO A 76 -5.84 -14.61 8.03
C PRO A 76 -5.09 -14.96 9.31
N THR A 77 -4.75 -13.92 10.10
CA THR A 77 -4.11 -14.08 11.40
C THR A 77 -5.10 -13.86 12.54
N VAL A 78 -4.85 -14.54 13.65
CA VAL A 78 -5.59 -14.44 14.90
C VAL A 78 -4.61 -14.19 16.03
N GLN A 79 -4.99 -13.40 17.02
CA GLN A 79 -4.22 -13.20 18.24
C GLN A 79 -5.01 -13.73 19.45
N ILE A 80 -4.31 -14.29 20.43
CA ILE A 80 -4.88 -14.58 21.73
C ILE A 80 -4.14 -13.72 22.75
N THR A 81 -4.86 -12.80 23.39
CA THR A 81 -4.37 -12.04 24.54
C THR A 81 -4.84 -12.72 25.81
N PHE A 82 -3.88 -13.14 26.63
CA PHE A 82 -4.15 -13.83 27.89
C PHE A 82 -4.29 -12.85 29.07
N PRO A 83 -4.88 -13.26 30.22
CA PRO A 83 -5.08 -12.39 31.39
C PRO A 83 -3.81 -11.75 31.94
N ASP A 84 -2.65 -12.35 31.73
CA ASP A 84 -1.34 -11.81 32.10
C ASP A 84 -0.78 -10.76 31.11
N GLY A 85 -1.55 -10.40 30.08
CA GLY A 85 -1.18 -9.44 29.06
C GLY A 85 -0.28 -9.98 27.95
N ALA A 86 0.12 -11.25 28.01
CA ALA A 86 0.86 -11.87 26.91
C ALA A 86 -0.05 -12.10 25.69
N THR A 87 0.40 -11.67 24.52
CA THR A 87 -0.33 -11.82 23.26
C THR A 87 0.46 -12.68 22.29
N VAL A 88 -0.15 -13.76 21.82
CA VAL A 88 0.43 -14.70 20.85
C VAL A 88 -0.28 -14.56 19.52
N LEU A 89 0.50 -14.49 18.43
CA LEU A 89 0.02 -14.43 17.05
C LEU A 89 0.01 -15.82 16.43
N TYR A 90 -1.08 -16.12 15.72
CA TYR A 90 -1.31 -17.39 15.00
C TYR A 90 -1.64 -17.11 13.53
N GLY A 91 -1.19 -17.98 12.62
CA GLY A 91 -1.51 -17.88 11.19
C GLY A 91 -0.86 -18.98 10.34
N PRO A 92 -1.44 -19.32 9.17
CA PRO A 92 -2.79 -18.92 8.76
C PRO A 92 -3.85 -19.68 9.53
N VAL A 93 -4.87 -18.98 10.05
CA VAL A 93 -5.98 -19.60 10.80
C VAL A 93 -7.20 -19.71 9.90
N ARG A 94 -7.59 -20.92 9.55
CA ARG A 94 -8.77 -21.22 8.73
C ARG A 94 -9.96 -21.62 9.61
N GLU A 95 -11.14 -21.73 9.03
CA GLU A 95 -12.36 -22.21 9.72
C GLU A 95 -12.14 -23.58 10.44
N ALA A 96 -11.38 -24.48 9.81
CA ALA A 96 -11.05 -25.81 10.37
C ALA A 96 -10.19 -25.73 11.64
N ASP A 97 -9.43 -24.64 11.82
CA ASP A 97 -8.51 -24.45 12.94
C ASP A 97 -9.21 -23.83 14.16
N ALA A 98 -10.45 -23.36 14.01
CA ALA A 98 -11.17 -22.63 15.04
C ALA A 98 -11.27 -23.42 16.36
N ALA A 99 -11.47 -24.73 16.30
CA ALA A 99 -11.51 -25.58 17.49
C ALA A 99 -10.18 -25.60 18.26
N ALA A 100 -9.06 -25.64 17.52
CA ALA A 100 -7.71 -25.63 18.13
C ALA A 100 -7.39 -24.28 18.78
N ILE A 101 -7.79 -23.17 18.15
CA ILE A 101 -7.61 -21.81 18.70
C ILE A 101 -8.44 -21.63 20.00
N ILE A 102 -9.70 -22.10 20.03
CA ILE A 102 -10.53 -22.05 21.24
C ILE A 102 -9.92 -22.93 22.35
N ASP A 103 -9.47 -24.14 22.04
CA ASP A 103 -8.79 -25.02 22.99
C ASP A 103 -7.51 -24.38 23.57
N GLU A 104 -6.73 -23.72 22.72
CA GLU A 104 -5.52 -22.99 23.11
C GLU A 104 -5.85 -21.83 24.07
N ALA A 105 -6.86 -21.02 23.73
CA ALA A 105 -7.30 -19.90 24.55
C ALA A 105 -7.83 -20.36 25.92
N THR A 106 -8.52 -21.49 26.00
CA THR A 106 -9.18 -21.99 27.21
C THR A 106 -8.31 -22.93 28.06
N GLY A 107 -7.00 -22.99 27.81
CA GLY A 107 -6.01 -23.64 28.68
C GLY A 107 -5.46 -24.96 28.17
N ARG A 108 -5.86 -25.47 26.99
CA ARG A 108 -5.21 -26.60 26.36
C ARG A 108 -3.98 -26.12 25.57
N TRP A 109 -2.96 -25.65 26.30
CA TRP A 109 -1.73 -25.15 25.72
C TRP A 109 -1.08 -26.16 24.80
N GLY A 110 -0.85 -25.80 23.54
CA GLY A 110 -0.30 -26.66 22.50
C GLY A 110 -1.33 -27.14 21.47
N ALA A 111 -2.62 -26.90 21.68
CA ALA A 111 -3.66 -27.31 20.74
C ALA A 111 -3.50 -26.65 19.36
N ALA A 112 -3.00 -25.41 19.31
CA ALA A 112 -2.72 -24.66 18.09
C ALA A 112 -1.22 -24.42 17.83
N ALA A 113 -0.34 -25.29 18.39
CA ALA A 113 1.12 -25.09 18.32
C ALA A 113 1.67 -24.93 16.90
N ALA A 114 1.12 -25.67 15.93
CA ALA A 114 1.54 -25.59 14.51
C ALA A 114 1.21 -24.24 13.84
N LEU A 115 0.30 -23.46 14.40
CA LEU A 115 -0.13 -22.15 13.87
C LEU A 115 0.58 -20.98 14.54
N ARG A 116 1.35 -21.21 15.61
CA ARG A 116 2.01 -20.15 16.36
C ARG A 116 3.11 -19.49 15.54
N LEU A 117 3.05 -18.16 15.45
CA LEU A 117 4.06 -17.35 14.77
C LEU A 117 5.03 -16.69 15.76
N GLY A 118 4.56 -16.27 16.93
CA GLY A 118 5.38 -15.64 17.96
C GLY A 118 4.56 -14.84 18.96
N THR A 119 5.19 -14.34 20.03
CA THR A 119 4.59 -13.38 20.95
C THR A 119 4.74 -11.95 20.39
N ILE A 120 3.64 -11.19 20.42
CA ILE A 120 3.66 -9.74 20.10
C ILE A 120 4.03 -8.97 21.37
N THR A 121 3.45 -9.34 22.52
CA THR A 121 3.71 -8.76 23.83
C THR A 121 3.82 -9.85 24.87
N GLY A 122 4.58 -9.56 25.94
CA GLY A 122 4.81 -10.52 27.01
C GLY A 122 5.61 -11.74 26.56
N GLU A 123 5.67 -12.74 27.42
CA GLU A 123 6.40 -14.00 27.16
C GLU A 123 5.47 -15.19 27.36
N ARG A 124 5.68 -16.24 26.56
CA ARG A 124 5.02 -17.54 26.68
C ARG A 124 6.04 -18.67 26.53
N PRO A 125 5.99 -19.71 27.39
CA PRO A 125 6.92 -20.83 27.30
C PRO A 125 6.94 -21.49 25.91
N GLY A 126 8.12 -21.55 25.31
CA GLY A 126 8.32 -22.17 23.99
C GLY A 126 7.84 -21.35 22.80
N VAL A 127 7.46 -20.08 22.99
CA VAL A 127 7.05 -19.18 21.90
C VAL A 127 8.04 -18.00 21.81
N PRO A 128 8.80 -17.87 20.72
CA PRO A 128 9.73 -16.75 20.55
C PRO A 128 8.96 -15.44 20.34
N SER A 129 9.62 -14.32 20.59
CA SER A 129 9.05 -13.02 20.20
C SER A 129 8.94 -12.96 18.67
N ILE A 130 7.82 -12.44 18.16
CA ILE A 130 7.60 -12.20 16.72
C ILE A 130 8.68 -11.30 16.11
N ARG A 131 9.29 -10.43 16.94
CA ARG A 131 10.41 -9.57 16.53
C ARG A 131 11.68 -10.33 16.16
N GLN A 132 11.81 -11.60 16.60
CA GLN A 132 12.91 -12.49 16.23
C GLN A 132 12.70 -13.18 14.87
N HIS A 133 11.49 -13.05 14.29
CA HIS A 133 11.23 -13.61 12.98
C HIS A 133 12.05 -12.84 11.92
N PRO A 134 12.73 -13.53 10.97
CA PRO A 134 13.61 -12.88 9.98
C PRO A 134 12.95 -11.75 9.19
N PHE A 135 11.65 -11.84 8.93
CA PHE A 135 10.90 -10.78 8.25
C PHE A 135 11.00 -9.43 8.97
N PHE A 136 11.07 -9.41 10.30
CA PHE A 136 11.17 -8.17 11.10
C PHE A 136 12.60 -7.77 11.47
N ALA A 137 13.62 -8.48 10.96
CA ALA A 137 15.01 -8.19 11.31
C ALA A 137 15.49 -6.78 10.91
N LEU A 138 14.83 -6.17 9.92
CA LEU A 138 15.14 -4.82 9.42
C LEU A 138 14.27 -3.72 10.05
N GLU A 139 13.38 -4.07 10.94
CA GLU A 139 12.43 -3.20 11.60
C GLU A 139 12.87 -2.98 13.07
N PRO A 140 13.82 -2.05 13.35
CA PRO A 140 14.38 -1.90 14.70
C PRO A 140 13.33 -1.44 15.70
N GLU A 141 12.44 -0.55 15.27
CA GLU A 141 11.34 0.02 16.03
C GLU A 141 10.19 0.34 15.09
N ARG A 142 8.95 0.12 15.53
CA ARG A 142 7.74 0.60 14.86
C ARG A 142 7.38 1.97 15.39
N ARG A 143 7.47 2.98 14.56
CA ARG A 143 7.08 4.36 14.87
C ARG A 143 5.69 4.68 14.33
N LEU A 144 5.51 4.53 13.03
CA LEU A 144 4.21 4.66 12.34
C LEU A 144 3.28 3.48 12.65
N LEU A 145 3.84 2.29 12.73
CA LEU A 145 3.10 1.05 12.94
C LEU A 145 3.01 0.62 14.42
N LYS A 146 3.32 1.52 15.37
CA LYS A 146 3.38 1.17 16.80
C LYS A 146 2.09 0.57 17.35
N ASN A 147 0.95 1.02 16.85
CA ASN A 147 -0.38 0.59 17.31
C ASN A 147 -0.92 -0.63 16.52
N ILE A 148 -0.33 -0.94 15.36
CA ILE A 148 -0.77 -2.01 14.47
C ILE A 148 -0.66 -3.38 15.16
N GLY A 149 -1.80 -4.09 15.25
CA GLY A 149 -1.92 -5.36 15.94
C GLY A 149 -2.01 -5.26 17.46
N LEU A 150 -1.94 -4.05 18.04
CA LEU A 150 -2.00 -3.83 19.51
C LEU A 150 -3.28 -3.15 19.97
N THR A 151 -3.97 -2.47 19.09
CA THR A 151 -5.19 -1.70 19.39
C THR A 151 -6.36 -2.19 18.54
N ASP A 152 -7.58 -1.96 18.99
CA ASP A 152 -8.75 -1.97 18.10
C ASP A 152 -8.71 -0.69 17.26
N PRO A 153 -8.61 -0.79 15.92
CA PRO A 153 -8.49 0.38 15.06
C PRO A 153 -9.75 1.26 15.01
N GLU A 154 -10.86 0.77 15.57
CA GLU A 154 -12.12 1.52 15.64
C GLU A 154 -12.34 2.14 17.03
N SER A 155 -11.35 2.06 17.95
CA SER A 155 -11.44 2.67 19.28
C SER A 155 -10.61 3.95 19.37
N LEU A 156 -11.27 5.10 19.44
CA LEU A 156 -10.64 6.38 19.78
C LEU A 156 -9.93 6.32 21.14
N ASN A 157 -10.53 5.66 22.13
CA ASN A 157 -9.96 5.53 23.47
C ASN A 157 -8.62 4.79 23.45
N HIS A 158 -8.47 3.74 22.63
CA HIS A 158 -7.17 3.06 22.49
C HIS A 158 -6.09 4.00 21.93
N TYR A 159 -6.43 4.84 20.96
CA TYR A 159 -5.50 5.83 20.41
C TYR A 159 -5.12 6.89 21.46
N ILE A 160 -6.09 7.44 22.20
CA ILE A 160 -5.86 8.43 23.27
C ILE A 160 -4.98 7.84 24.40
N ALA A 161 -5.26 6.63 24.84
CA ALA A 161 -4.47 5.95 25.88
C ALA A 161 -3.01 5.74 25.46
N GLN A 162 -2.75 5.56 24.15
CA GLN A 162 -1.41 5.50 23.57
C GLN A 162 -0.75 6.88 23.37
N GLY A 163 -1.36 7.93 23.90
CA GLY A 163 -0.86 9.30 23.84
C GLY A 163 -1.29 10.09 22.60
N GLY A 164 -2.23 9.55 21.82
CA GLY A 164 -2.81 10.26 20.68
C GLY A 164 -3.53 11.55 21.10
N TYR A 165 -3.53 12.55 20.23
CA TYR A 165 -4.04 13.92 20.42
C TYR A 165 -3.36 14.74 21.52
N ARG A 166 -2.41 14.18 22.29
CA ARG A 166 -1.66 14.94 23.30
C ARG A 166 -0.79 16.03 22.69
N ALA A 167 -0.16 15.74 21.54
CA ALA A 167 0.65 16.73 20.84
C ALA A 167 -0.20 17.91 20.39
N SER A 168 -1.37 17.67 19.83
CA SER A 168 -2.34 18.69 19.43
C SER A 168 -2.79 19.53 20.63
N ALA A 169 -3.21 18.90 21.74
CA ALA A 169 -3.62 19.60 22.96
C ALA A 169 -2.48 20.49 23.51
N ARG A 170 -1.22 20.02 23.45
CA ARG A 170 -0.05 20.81 23.87
C ARG A 170 0.21 22.00 22.95
N ILE A 171 0.11 21.81 21.62
CA ILE A 171 0.34 22.88 20.64
C ILE A 171 -0.70 23.98 20.81
N PHE A 172 -1.98 23.61 20.90
CA PHE A 172 -3.08 24.57 20.98
C PHE A 172 -3.16 25.21 22.37
N GLY A 173 -3.06 24.44 23.45
CA GLY A 173 -3.16 24.95 24.83
C GLY A 173 -1.99 25.87 25.22
N ARG A 174 -0.82 25.69 24.61
CA ARG A 174 0.33 26.57 24.80
C ARG A 174 0.41 27.69 23.78
N HIS A 175 -0.51 27.75 22.83
CA HIS A 175 -0.52 28.73 21.74
C HIS A 175 0.82 28.82 21.03
N LEU A 176 1.45 27.65 20.72
CA LEU A 176 2.69 27.64 19.97
C LEU A 176 2.42 28.30 18.59
N SER A 177 3.35 29.11 18.12
CA SER A 177 3.13 29.75 16.82
C SER A 177 3.13 28.70 15.68
N GLU A 178 2.34 28.96 14.65
CA GLU A 178 2.26 28.12 13.45
C GLU A 178 3.64 27.97 12.78
N GLU A 179 4.50 28.99 12.93
CA GLU A 179 5.88 28.99 12.45
C GLU A 179 6.72 27.92 13.16
N ILE A 180 6.58 27.78 14.49
CA ILE A 180 7.28 26.73 15.25
C ILE A 180 6.88 25.37 14.72
N VAL A 181 5.60 25.11 14.45
CA VAL A 181 5.14 23.83 13.91
C VAL A 181 5.81 23.55 12.55
N ARG A 182 5.81 24.53 11.62
CA ARG A 182 6.43 24.35 10.30
C ARG A 182 7.94 24.18 10.39
N ASN A 183 8.62 24.96 11.24
CA ASN A 183 10.07 24.87 11.42
C ASN A 183 10.47 23.51 12.02
N THR A 184 9.70 22.99 12.98
CA THR A 184 9.94 21.65 13.54
C THR A 184 9.92 20.56 12.46
N LEU A 185 9.02 20.67 11.45
CA LEU A 185 8.99 19.72 10.33
C LEU A 185 10.21 19.88 9.39
N ASN A 186 10.64 21.13 9.14
CA ASN A 186 11.83 21.40 8.35
C ASN A 186 13.09 20.88 9.07
N ASP A 187 13.21 21.14 10.38
CA ASP A 187 14.30 20.66 11.22
C ASP A 187 14.32 19.12 11.31
N ALA A 188 13.17 18.48 11.29
CA ALA A 188 13.06 17.03 11.19
C ALA A 188 13.48 16.47 9.82
N GLY A 189 13.56 17.32 8.80
CA GLY A 189 13.84 16.88 7.43
C GLY A 189 12.69 16.05 6.81
N LEU A 190 11.45 16.28 7.25
CA LEU A 190 10.31 15.54 6.70
C LEU A 190 10.07 15.93 5.24
N THR A 191 10.18 14.94 4.35
CA THR A 191 9.81 15.04 2.94
C THR A 191 8.50 14.30 2.65
N GLY A 192 7.84 14.66 1.56
CA GLY A 192 6.61 14.01 1.12
C GLY A 192 6.79 12.51 0.88
N ARG A 193 5.97 11.67 1.50
CA ARG A 193 6.04 10.19 1.46
C ARG A 193 5.32 9.55 0.26
N GLY A 194 4.61 10.35 -0.53
CA GLY A 194 3.94 9.90 -1.76
C GLY A 194 4.83 9.80 -3.01
N GLY A 195 6.17 9.90 -2.87
CA GLY A 195 7.13 9.70 -3.97
C GLY A 195 7.79 10.98 -4.50
N ALA A 196 7.18 12.16 -4.37
CA ALA A 196 7.75 13.43 -4.86
C ALA A 196 8.87 14.00 -3.97
N ASN A 197 8.99 13.55 -2.72
CA ASN A 197 10.06 13.90 -1.76
C ASN A 197 10.25 15.42 -1.53
N PHE A 198 9.21 16.25 -1.70
CA PHE A 198 9.30 17.68 -1.44
C PHE A 198 9.23 17.97 0.07
N PRO A 199 10.02 18.93 0.62
CA PRO A 199 10.01 19.26 2.05
C PRO A 199 8.63 19.71 2.55
N ALA A 200 8.07 19.01 3.54
CA ALA A 200 6.70 19.22 3.98
C ALA A 200 6.47 20.58 4.65
N GLY A 201 7.35 20.99 5.57
CA GLY A 201 7.24 22.29 6.24
C GLY A 201 7.34 23.47 5.30
N THR A 202 8.21 23.39 4.29
CA THR A 202 8.32 24.40 3.22
C THR A 202 7.02 24.49 2.40
N LYS A 203 6.46 23.32 2.02
CA LYS A 203 5.18 23.27 1.30
C LYS A 203 4.03 23.89 2.11
N TRP A 204 4.02 23.69 3.42
CA TRP A 204 3.05 24.30 4.33
C TRP A 204 3.23 25.83 4.43
N GLY A 205 4.48 26.30 4.38
CA GLY A 205 4.79 27.72 4.33
C GLY A 205 4.14 28.44 3.13
N PHE A 206 4.08 27.78 1.99
CA PHE A 206 3.39 28.36 0.81
C PHE A 206 1.89 28.53 1.03
N LEU A 207 1.21 27.57 1.68
CA LEU A 207 -0.20 27.73 2.00
C LEU A 207 -0.43 28.77 3.08
N PHE A 208 0.37 28.77 4.14
CA PHE A 208 0.29 29.75 5.21
C PHE A 208 0.41 31.20 4.71
N GLY A 209 1.30 31.44 3.74
CA GLY A 209 1.53 32.74 3.12
C GLY A 209 0.56 33.09 1.99
N ALA A 210 -0.37 32.17 1.64
CA ALA A 210 -1.33 32.43 0.59
C ALA A 210 -2.38 33.48 1.01
N PRO A 211 -2.89 34.31 0.06
CA PRO A 211 -3.90 35.32 0.38
C PRO A 211 -5.27 34.68 0.68
N GLY A 212 -6.07 35.38 1.47
CA GLY A 212 -7.42 34.96 1.84
C GLY A 212 -7.49 34.28 3.20
N THR A 213 -8.71 33.94 3.61
CA THR A 213 -9.01 33.35 4.91
C THR A 213 -9.48 31.91 4.82
N GLU A 214 -9.80 31.44 3.62
CA GLU A 214 -10.20 30.04 3.36
C GLU A 214 -9.04 29.27 2.74
N HIS A 215 -8.39 28.47 3.55
CA HIS A 215 -7.32 27.56 3.13
C HIS A 215 -7.78 26.12 3.34
N TYR A 216 -7.48 25.24 2.37
CA TYR A 216 -7.82 23.83 2.45
C TYR A 216 -6.60 22.94 2.58
N LEU A 217 -6.68 22.03 3.54
CA LEU A 217 -5.68 20.99 3.71
C LEU A 217 -6.21 19.68 3.10
N VAL A 218 -5.46 19.08 2.20
CA VAL A 218 -5.89 17.90 1.46
C VAL A 218 -4.96 16.74 1.70
N CYS A 219 -5.53 15.62 2.12
CA CYS A 219 -4.83 14.34 2.18
C CYS A 219 -5.04 13.59 0.86
N ASN A 220 -3.94 13.34 0.15
CA ASN A 220 -3.93 12.43 -0.98
C ASN A 220 -3.84 10.99 -0.47
N ALA A 221 -4.98 10.31 -0.44
CA ALA A 221 -5.15 8.91 -0.11
C ALA A 221 -5.51 8.07 -1.36
N ASP A 222 -5.26 8.62 -2.55
CA ASP A 222 -5.40 7.93 -3.83
C ASP A 222 -4.15 7.10 -4.12
N GLU A 223 -4.03 5.96 -3.43
CA GLU A 223 -2.92 5.00 -3.56
C GLU A 223 -3.20 4.05 -4.74
N GLY A 224 -2.86 4.51 -5.94
CA GLY A 224 -3.20 3.83 -7.19
C GLY A 224 -2.15 2.85 -7.72
N ASP A 225 -0.92 2.87 -7.20
CA ASP A 225 0.16 2.00 -7.69
C ASP A 225 -0.12 0.52 -7.38
N PRO A 226 -0.21 -0.38 -8.38
CA PRO A 226 -0.21 -1.82 -8.15
C PRO A 226 1.02 -2.24 -7.35
N GLY A 227 0.82 -3.04 -6.30
CA GLY A 227 1.89 -3.46 -5.39
C GLY A 227 2.17 -2.49 -4.23
N ALA A 228 1.48 -1.34 -4.14
CA ALA A 228 1.53 -0.43 -3.01
C ALA A 228 0.23 -0.44 -2.20
N TRP A 229 0.31 -0.62 -0.88
CA TRP A 229 -0.82 -0.54 0.06
C TRP A 229 -0.42 0.02 1.42
N VAL A 230 0.57 0.91 1.44
CA VAL A 230 1.14 1.49 2.67
C VAL A 230 0.22 2.52 3.31
N ASN A 231 -0.45 3.35 2.51
CA ASN A 231 -1.43 4.32 3.01
C ASN A 231 -2.67 3.61 3.58
N ARG A 232 -3.11 2.53 2.93
CA ARG A 232 -4.20 1.69 3.38
C ARG A 232 -3.94 1.12 4.77
N VAL A 233 -2.72 0.66 5.07
CA VAL A 233 -2.34 0.15 6.40
C VAL A 233 -2.57 1.19 7.48
N VAL A 234 -2.21 2.45 7.26
CA VAL A 234 -2.43 3.55 8.22
C VAL A 234 -3.91 3.82 8.41
N MET A 235 -4.67 3.97 7.31
CA MET A 235 -6.10 4.30 7.38
C MET A 235 -6.94 3.17 7.97
N GLU A 236 -6.55 1.91 7.74
CA GLU A 236 -7.25 0.75 8.28
C GLU A 236 -6.81 0.38 9.69
N GLY A 237 -5.58 0.66 10.08
CA GLY A 237 -4.99 0.18 11.32
C GLY A 237 -4.85 1.21 12.43
N ASP A 238 -4.68 2.49 12.05
CA ASP A 238 -4.55 3.62 13.01
C ASP A 238 -5.07 4.92 12.39
N PRO A 239 -6.39 5.01 12.10
CA PRO A 239 -6.98 6.16 11.39
C PRO A 239 -6.79 7.49 12.12
N HIS A 240 -6.78 7.48 13.45
CA HIS A 240 -6.59 8.68 14.27
C HIS A 240 -5.17 9.27 14.15
N LEU A 241 -4.15 8.46 13.82
CA LEU A 241 -2.79 8.94 13.54
C LEU A 241 -2.78 9.91 12.34
N LEU A 242 -3.54 9.58 11.28
CA LEU A 242 -3.73 10.46 10.14
C LEU A 242 -4.51 11.72 10.53
N LEU A 243 -5.63 11.56 11.26
CA LEU A 243 -6.48 12.70 11.67
C LEU A 243 -5.73 13.71 12.53
N GLU A 244 -4.95 13.25 13.51
CA GLU A 244 -4.14 14.13 14.35
C GLU A 244 -3.04 14.83 13.53
N GLY A 245 -2.40 14.12 12.60
CA GLY A 245 -1.41 14.72 11.70
C GLY A 245 -2.02 15.82 10.81
N MET A 246 -3.23 15.61 10.31
CA MET A 246 -3.97 16.62 9.56
C MET A 246 -4.41 17.80 10.45
N LEU A 247 -4.84 17.55 11.67
CA LEU A 247 -5.22 18.58 12.63
C LEU A 247 -4.03 19.50 12.97
N ILE A 248 -2.85 18.95 13.22
CA ILE A 248 -1.61 19.72 13.42
C ILE A 248 -1.26 20.51 12.15
N GLY A 249 -1.47 19.87 10.98
CA GLY A 249 -1.29 20.53 9.68
C GLY A 249 -2.24 21.71 9.47
N ALA A 250 -3.48 21.57 9.86
CA ALA A 250 -4.46 22.63 9.79
C ALA A 250 -4.05 23.85 10.64
N TYR A 251 -3.58 23.60 11.85
CA TYR A 251 -3.01 24.64 12.70
C TYR A 251 -1.81 25.32 12.04
N GLY A 252 -0.81 24.54 11.57
CA GLY A 252 0.41 25.06 10.95
C GLY A 252 0.19 25.84 9.64
N THR A 253 -0.97 25.66 8.98
CA THR A 253 -1.32 26.30 7.70
C THR A 253 -2.49 27.28 7.79
N LYS A 254 -3.10 27.44 8.97
CA LYS A 254 -4.36 28.22 9.17
C LYS A 254 -5.52 27.70 8.32
N SER A 255 -5.59 26.40 8.10
CA SER A 255 -6.71 25.78 7.39
C SER A 255 -7.85 25.49 8.35
N THR A 256 -9.10 25.80 7.96
CA THR A 256 -10.31 25.53 8.75
C THR A 256 -11.10 24.35 8.23
N ALA A 257 -10.77 23.87 7.04
CA ALA A 257 -11.39 22.72 6.43
C ALA A 257 -10.34 21.86 5.67
N GLY A 258 -10.63 20.59 5.55
CA GLY A 258 -9.77 19.65 4.83
C GLY A 258 -10.55 18.51 4.19
N PHE A 259 -9.89 17.85 3.26
CA PHE A 259 -10.43 16.71 2.52
C PHE A 259 -9.47 15.55 2.58
N ILE A 260 -10.00 14.34 2.80
CA ILE A 260 -9.27 13.08 2.60
C ILE A 260 -9.78 12.51 1.28
N TYR A 261 -9.02 12.68 0.21
CA TYR A 261 -9.37 12.14 -1.10
C TYR A 261 -8.92 10.69 -1.17
N LEU A 262 -9.88 9.78 -1.08
CA LEU A 262 -9.68 8.36 -0.91
C LEU A 262 -10.32 7.60 -2.08
N ARG A 263 -9.59 6.69 -2.69
CA ARG A 263 -10.10 5.88 -3.79
C ARG A 263 -11.25 4.97 -3.35
N ASP A 264 -12.27 4.82 -4.21
CA ASP A 264 -13.50 4.06 -3.88
C ASP A 264 -13.24 2.55 -3.71
N GLU A 265 -12.13 2.04 -4.27
CA GLU A 265 -11.70 0.65 -4.15
C GLU A 265 -11.20 0.26 -2.75
N TYR A 266 -11.16 1.22 -1.80
CA TYR A 266 -10.78 0.98 -0.41
C TYR A 266 -11.97 1.14 0.56
N PRO A 267 -13.04 0.29 0.44
CA PRO A 267 -14.27 0.47 1.21
C PRO A 267 -14.06 0.41 2.72
N LEU A 268 -13.13 -0.45 3.20
CA LEU A 268 -12.82 -0.53 4.62
C LEU A 268 -12.12 0.72 5.13
N SER A 269 -11.17 1.26 4.37
CA SER A 269 -10.49 2.53 4.73
C SER A 269 -11.50 3.68 4.76
N ILE A 270 -12.43 3.76 3.81
CA ILE A 270 -13.52 4.75 3.80
C ILE A 270 -14.34 4.66 5.07
N ALA A 271 -14.85 3.47 5.39
CA ALA A 271 -15.69 3.25 6.56
C ALA A 271 -14.98 3.62 7.88
N ARG A 272 -13.71 3.23 8.02
CA ARG A 272 -12.91 3.53 9.22
C ARG A 272 -12.56 5.00 9.34
N MET A 273 -12.19 5.66 8.25
CA MET A 273 -11.92 7.11 8.26
C MET A 273 -13.17 7.93 8.59
N GLU A 274 -14.32 7.60 8.00
CA GLU A 274 -15.59 8.25 8.30
C GLU A 274 -16.02 8.03 9.77
N ALA A 275 -15.80 6.83 10.33
CA ALA A 275 -16.07 6.56 11.74
C ALA A 275 -15.13 7.34 12.65
N ALA A 276 -13.82 7.32 12.38
CA ALA A 276 -12.83 8.04 13.17
C ALA A 276 -13.05 9.56 13.19
N ILE A 277 -13.50 10.15 12.06
CA ILE A 277 -13.88 11.58 12.02
C ILE A 277 -15.07 11.83 12.95
N ARG A 278 -16.15 11.02 12.86
CA ARG A 278 -17.32 11.19 13.74
C ARG A 278 -16.97 11.08 15.23
N ASP A 279 -16.11 10.08 15.59
CA ASP A 279 -15.70 9.85 16.96
C ASP A 279 -14.82 10.99 17.48
N ALA A 280 -13.92 11.53 16.67
CA ALA A 280 -13.09 12.69 16.99
C ALA A 280 -13.92 13.97 17.13
N GLU A 281 -14.94 14.20 16.29
CA GLU A 281 -15.89 15.32 16.41
C GLU A 281 -16.72 15.20 17.68
N ALA A 282 -17.25 14.02 17.99
CA ALA A 282 -18.01 13.77 19.21
C ALA A 282 -17.20 14.01 20.49
N ALA A 283 -15.88 13.74 20.44
CA ALA A 283 -14.95 13.98 21.54
C ALA A 283 -14.42 15.43 21.61
N GLY A 284 -14.82 16.33 20.69
CA GLY A 284 -14.30 17.70 20.60
C GLY A 284 -12.83 17.80 20.19
N LEU A 285 -12.34 16.80 19.45
CA LEU A 285 -10.98 16.72 18.90
C LEU A 285 -10.92 17.16 17.44
N LEU A 286 -12.08 17.29 16.77
CA LEU A 286 -12.31 17.86 15.47
C LEU A 286 -13.60 18.70 15.50
N GLY A 287 -13.90 19.43 14.42
CA GLY A 287 -15.07 20.28 14.30
C GLY A 287 -14.83 21.70 14.84
N ASP A 288 -15.79 22.23 15.58
CA ASP A 288 -15.73 23.58 16.16
C ASP A 288 -15.11 23.60 17.55
N ASP A 289 -14.43 24.69 17.88
CA ASP A 289 -13.87 24.97 19.22
C ASP A 289 -13.09 23.79 19.82
N ILE A 290 -12.19 23.22 19.04
CA ILE A 290 -11.42 22.02 19.40
C ILE A 290 -10.71 22.20 20.74
N LEU A 291 -11.00 21.30 21.70
CA LEU A 291 -10.49 21.35 23.07
C LEU A 291 -10.71 22.71 23.77
N GLY A 292 -11.68 23.52 23.31
CA GLY A 292 -11.98 24.84 23.89
C GLY A 292 -10.95 25.92 23.58
N THR A 293 -10.20 25.77 22.50
CA THR A 293 -9.11 26.69 22.12
C THR A 293 -9.53 27.77 21.13
N GLY A 294 -10.77 27.72 20.63
CA GLY A 294 -11.26 28.57 19.54
C GLY A 294 -10.81 28.12 18.15
N MET A 295 -10.00 27.07 18.05
CA MET A 295 -9.64 26.48 16.78
C MET A 295 -10.78 25.61 16.24
N SER A 296 -11.05 25.71 14.94
CA SER A 296 -12.01 24.85 14.24
C SER A 296 -11.34 24.21 13.02
N PHE A 297 -11.61 22.93 12.83
CA PHE A 297 -11.14 22.19 11.65
C PHE A 297 -12.11 21.08 11.29
N HIS A 298 -12.69 21.17 10.11
CA HIS A 298 -13.67 20.23 9.59
C HIS A 298 -13.06 19.34 8.52
N LEU A 299 -13.20 18.03 8.66
CA LEU A 299 -12.72 17.05 7.70
C LEU A 299 -13.86 16.32 7.01
N ARG A 300 -13.65 16.02 5.73
CA ARG A 300 -14.56 15.18 4.95
C ARG A 300 -13.78 14.18 4.13
N VAL A 301 -14.31 12.96 4.04
CA VAL A 301 -13.83 11.96 3.07
C VAL A 301 -14.49 12.27 1.72
N ILE A 302 -13.67 12.39 0.69
CA ILE A 302 -14.11 12.50 -0.71
C ILE A 302 -13.74 11.19 -1.39
N ARG A 303 -14.72 10.49 -1.95
CA ARG A 303 -14.50 9.24 -2.68
C ARG A 303 -14.06 9.54 -4.11
N GLY A 304 -12.89 9.07 -4.47
CA GLY A 304 -12.40 9.11 -5.84
C GLY A 304 -13.13 8.08 -6.70
N ALA A 305 -13.25 8.36 -8.00
CA ALA A 305 -13.94 7.47 -8.95
C ALA A 305 -13.01 6.40 -9.57
N GLY A 306 -11.91 6.03 -8.91
CA GLY A 306 -10.98 4.98 -9.36
C GLY A 306 -10.00 5.40 -10.46
N ALA A 307 -9.77 6.68 -10.68
CA ALA A 307 -8.83 7.16 -11.68
C ALA A 307 -7.42 7.34 -11.09
N TYR A 308 -6.46 6.53 -11.52
CA TYR A 308 -5.05 6.61 -11.11
C TYR A 308 -4.46 8.02 -11.25
N VAL A 309 -4.82 8.72 -12.35
CA VAL A 309 -4.34 10.08 -12.61
C VAL A 309 -4.76 11.09 -11.54
N CYS A 310 -5.78 10.80 -10.74
CA CYS A 310 -6.18 11.64 -9.59
C CYS A 310 -5.18 11.53 -8.42
N GLY A 311 -4.19 10.64 -8.46
CA GLY A 311 -2.99 10.73 -7.62
C GLY A 311 -2.12 11.97 -7.88
N ASP A 312 -2.19 12.58 -9.08
CA ASP A 312 -1.60 13.92 -9.33
C ASP A 312 -2.38 14.99 -8.55
N GLU A 313 -1.65 15.86 -7.82
CA GLU A 313 -2.28 16.83 -6.92
C GLU A 313 -3.29 17.77 -7.62
N THR A 314 -3.07 18.12 -8.89
CA THR A 314 -3.97 19.05 -9.62
C THR A 314 -5.18 18.32 -10.22
N GLY A 315 -5.04 17.05 -10.59
CA GLY A 315 -6.14 16.19 -10.99
C GLY A 315 -7.08 15.88 -9.82
N LEU A 316 -6.50 15.55 -8.66
CA LEU A 316 -7.21 15.36 -7.40
C LEU A 316 -8.02 16.61 -7.00
N LEU A 317 -7.39 17.79 -7.05
CA LEU A 317 -8.05 19.05 -6.70
C LEU A 317 -9.17 19.42 -7.67
N ALA A 318 -9.04 19.09 -8.96
CA ALA A 318 -10.12 19.23 -9.94
C ALA A 318 -11.31 18.30 -9.58
N SER A 319 -11.03 17.04 -9.24
CA SER A 319 -12.06 16.07 -8.83
C SER A 319 -12.79 16.50 -7.55
N ILE A 320 -12.10 17.03 -6.54
CA ILE A 320 -12.73 17.62 -5.34
C ILE A 320 -13.66 18.77 -5.69
N SER A 321 -13.36 19.48 -6.77
CA SER A 321 -14.14 20.64 -7.24
C SER A 321 -15.28 20.26 -8.20
N ASP A 322 -15.64 18.97 -8.28
CA ASP A 322 -16.64 18.41 -9.21
C ASP A 322 -16.28 18.65 -10.70
N GLU A 323 -15.01 18.87 -10.99
CA GLU A 323 -14.48 18.95 -12.34
C GLU A 323 -13.90 17.59 -12.76
N ARG A 324 -13.74 17.38 -14.07
CA ARG A 324 -13.05 16.19 -14.55
C ARG A 324 -11.62 16.12 -13.98
N GLY A 325 -11.23 14.99 -13.41
CA GLY A 325 -9.94 14.76 -12.77
C GLY A 325 -8.75 14.81 -13.73
N MET A 326 -8.58 15.92 -14.41
CA MET A 326 -7.50 16.15 -15.38
C MET A 326 -6.42 17.06 -14.76
N PRO A 327 -5.17 16.59 -14.66
CA PRO A 327 -4.06 17.44 -14.25
C PRO A 327 -3.92 18.70 -15.10
N ARG A 328 -3.54 19.79 -14.49
CA ARG A 328 -3.26 21.07 -15.16
C ARG A 328 -1.79 21.47 -15.07
N VAL A 329 -1.36 22.30 -15.99
CA VAL A 329 -0.01 22.88 -15.98
C VAL A 329 0.14 23.83 -14.78
N LYS A 330 1.29 23.83 -14.17
CA LYS A 330 1.73 24.76 -13.11
C LYS A 330 2.71 25.78 -13.71
N PRO A 331 2.64 27.07 -13.33
CA PRO A 331 1.70 27.73 -12.44
C PRO A 331 0.29 27.90 -13.03
N PRO A 332 -0.77 28.14 -12.18
CA PRO A 332 -0.71 28.37 -10.75
C PRO A 332 -0.53 27.07 -9.95
N PHE A 333 0.25 27.14 -8.86
CA PHE A 333 0.41 26.06 -7.92
C PHE A 333 -0.80 25.92 -6.99
N PRO A 334 -1.03 24.75 -6.37
CA PRO A 334 -2.17 24.52 -5.47
C PRO A 334 -2.30 25.55 -4.34
N ALA A 335 -1.18 26.04 -3.79
CA ALA A 335 -1.18 27.08 -2.76
C ALA A 335 -1.72 28.44 -3.24
N ALA A 336 -1.78 28.68 -4.55
CA ALA A 336 -2.41 29.87 -5.14
C ALA A 336 -3.84 29.57 -5.62
N ARG A 337 -4.08 28.37 -6.16
CA ARG A 337 -5.37 27.94 -6.69
C ARG A 337 -5.49 26.43 -6.61
N GLY A 338 -6.24 25.94 -5.64
CA GLY A 338 -6.46 24.52 -5.36
C GLY A 338 -7.93 24.11 -5.44
N ALA A 339 -8.38 23.27 -4.49
CA ALA A 339 -9.75 22.80 -4.41
C ALA A 339 -10.74 23.98 -4.33
N LEU A 340 -11.85 23.87 -5.05
CA LEU A 340 -12.90 24.91 -5.09
C LEU A 340 -12.35 26.32 -5.40
N ASN A 341 -11.25 26.38 -6.16
CA ASN A 341 -10.51 27.61 -6.51
C ASN A 341 -9.89 28.35 -5.30
N LYS A 342 -9.72 27.70 -4.15
CA LYS A 342 -9.09 28.27 -2.95
C LYS A 342 -7.66 27.78 -2.78
N PRO A 343 -6.80 28.52 -2.08
CA PRO A 343 -5.48 28.03 -1.70
C PRO A 343 -5.55 26.68 -1.00
N SER A 344 -4.77 25.71 -1.47
CA SER A 344 -4.80 24.36 -0.93
C SER A 344 -3.39 23.78 -0.83
N ASN A 345 -3.19 22.88 0.12
CA ASN A 345 -1.98 22.08 0.23
C ASN A 345 -2.32 20.60 0.22
N VAL A 346 -1.63 19.83 -0.60
CA VAL A 346 -1.84 18.38 -0.75
C VAL A 346 -0.65 17.62 -0.16
N ASN A 347 -0.88 16.73 0.80
CA ASN A 347 0.12 15.79 1.31
C ASN A 347 -0.44 14.37 1.31
N ASN A 348 0.47 13.41 1.26
CA ASN A 348 0.14 11.99 1.33
C ASN A 348 -0.22 11.56 2.77
N VAL A 349 -0.94 10.45 2.94
CA VAL A 349 -1.34 9.86 4.24
C VAL A 349 -0.15 9.67 5.17
N GLU A 350 0.90 8.99 4.70
CA GLU A 350 2.08 8.71 5.51
C GLU A 350 2.85 9.98 5.89
N THR A 351 2.79 11.02 5.06
CA THR A 351 3.36 12.33 5.41
C THR A 351 2.66 12.93 6.62
N PHE A 352 1.32 12.95 6.66
CA PHE A 352 0.57 13.44 7.82
C PHE A 352 0.78 12.58 9.07
N ALA A 353 0.82 11.26 8.93
CA ALA A 353 1.12 10.36 10.04
C ALA A 353 2.49 10.69 10.69
N ASN A 354 3.50 11.00 9.90
CA ASN A 354 4.81 11.44 10.41
C ASN A 354 4.76 12.80 11.12
N VAL A 355 3.86 13.70 10.76
CA VAL A 355 3.68 14.99 11.44
C VAL A 355 3.34 14.78 12.91
N GLN A 356 2.42 13.85 13.21
CA GLN A 356 2.04 13.53 14.58
C GLN A 356 3.25 13.03 15.40
N LEU A 357 4.05 12.13 14.83
CA LEU A 357 5.24 11.61 15.49
C LEU A 357 6.26 12.71 15.80
N ILE A 358 6.53 13.57 14.83
CA ILE A 358 7.47 14.70 14.98
C ILE A 358 6.94 15.69 16.02
N ALA A 359 5.66 16.00 16.02
CA ALA A 359 5.04 16.88 17.01
C ALA A 359 5.09 16.29 18.42
N THR A 360 5.03 14.97 18.56
CA THR A 360 5.09 14.29 19.84
C THR A 360 6.52 14.19 20.39
N HIS A 361 7.47 13.77 19.55
CA HIS A 361 8.81 13.38 19.99
C HIS A 361 9.89 14.40 19.64
N GLY A 362 9.65 15.31 18.70
CA GLY A 362 10.59 16.34 18.24
C GLY A 362 11.42 15.91 17.04
N SER A 363 12.10 16.91 16.46
CA SER A 363 12.90 16.76 15.23
C SER A 363 14.16 15.91 15.43
N GLU A 364 14.81 16.00 16.59
CA GLU A 364 16.02 15.24 16.88
C GLU A 364 15.75 13.75 16.91
N TRP A 365 14.75 13.31 17.68
CA TRP A 365 14.31 11.92 17.73
C TRP A 365 13.93 11.38 16.35
N TYR A 366 13.28 12.21 15.52
CA TYR A 366 12.90 11.77 14.18
C TYR A 366 14.12 11.49 13.30
N ARG A 367 15.18 12.29 13.42
CA ARG A 367 16.44 12.15 12.66
C ARG A 367 17.37 11.06 13.18
N GLU A 368 17.10 10.44 14.32
CA GLU A 368 17.88 9.29 14.80
C GLU A 368 17.86 8.12 13.83
N MET A 369 16.80 8.03 12.99
CA MET A 369 16.64 7.01 11.96
C MET A 369 16.66 7.61 10.56
N GLY A 370 17.00 6.79 9.58
CA GLY A 370 17.10 7.18 8.18
C GLY A 370 18.51 7.58 7.78
N THR A 371 18.60 8.34 6.70
CA THR A 371 19.86 8.87 6.16
C THR A 371 19.92 10.39 6.32
N LYS A 372 21.08 10.97 6.01
CA LYS A 372 21.22 12.44 5.98
C LYS A 372 20.29 13.08 4.93
N ALA A 373 19.99 12.38 3.84
CA ALA A 373 19.14 12.87 2.76
C ALA A 373 17.66 12.59 3.01
N GLN A 374 17.33 11.51 3.72
CA GLN A 374 15.97 11.07 4.02
C GLN A 374 15.87 10.65 5.49
N SER A 375 15.35 11.54 6.32
CA SER A 375 15.17 11.28 7.76
C SER A 375 13.96 10.38 8.05
N GLY A 376 14.05 9.66 9.15
CA GLY A 376 12.97 8.86 9.69
C GLY A 376 12.83 7.48 9.05
N THR A 377 11.68 6.90 9.29
CA THR A 377 11.26 5.62 8.74
C THR A 377 10.27 5.81 7.60
N LYS A 378 10.01 4.72 6.88
CA LYS A 378 8.93 4.63 5.90
C LYS A 378 8.34 3.24 5.91
N ILE A 379 7.02 3.16 5.68
CA ILE A 379 6.35 1.90 5.42
C ILE A 379 6.60 1.51 3.97
N PHE A 380 7.03 0.26 3.76
CA PHE A 380 7.15 -0.34 2.43
C PHE A 380 6.31 -1.60 2.35
N SER A 381 5.68 -1.82 1.20
CA SER A 381 5.04 -3.08 0.85
C SER A 381 5.92 -3.87 -0.12
N PHE A 382 6.04 -5.17 0.13
CA PHE A 382 6.87 -6.08 -0.65
C PHE A 382 6.01 -7.21 -1.19
N SER A 383 6.10 -7.43 -2.50
CA SER A 383 5.30 -8.44 -3.20
C SER A 383 6.02 -8.99 -4.44
N GLY A 384 5.32 -9.77 -5.24
CA GLY A 384 5.86 -10.47 -6.40
C GLY A 384 6.24 -11.91 -6.06
N ASP A 385 7.26 -12.42 -6.74
CA ASP A 385 7.71 -13.82 -6.63
C ASP A 385 8.59 -14.07 -5.40
N ILE A 386 8.21 -13.54 -4.23
CA ILE A 386 8.95 -13.69 -2.97
C ILE A 386 8.21 -14.62 -2.00
N MET A 387 8.97 -15.29 -1.13
CA MET A 387 8.44 -16.23 -0.16
C MET A 387 7.50 -15.59 0.87
N ARG A 388 7.76 -14.33 1.25
CA ARG A 388 7.04 -13.65 2.32
C ARG A 388 6.60 -12.28 1.85
N THR A 389 5.36 -12.17 1.41
CA THR A 389 4.73 -10.91 1.02
C THR A 389 4.22 -10.17 2.25
N GLY A 390 4.24 -8.83 2.23
CA GLY A 390 3.72 -8.07 3.37
C GLY A 390 4.23 -6.64 3.40
N PHE A 391 4.20 -6.03 4.58
CA PHE A 391 4.71 -4.69 4.78
C PHE A 391 5.59 -4.60 6.02
N MET A 392 6.57 -3.72 5.97
CA MET A 392 7.48 -3.39 7.08
C MET A 392 7.65 -1.87 7.18
N GLU A 393 7.89 -1.40 8.39
CA GLU A 393 8.38 -0.05 8.63
C GLU A 393 9.90 -0.10 8.84
N VAL A 394 10.65 0.45 7.90
CA VAL A 394 12.12 0.42 7.97
C VAL A 394 12.70 1.82 7.83
N PRO A 395 13.88 2.08 8.44
CA PRO A 395 14.60 3.32 8.19
C PRO A 395 14.97 3.47 6.71
N PHE A 396 14.98 4.69 6.21
CA PHE A 396 15.63 4.94 4.92
C PHE A 396 17.10 4.50 4.93
N GLY A 397 17.61 4.07 3.77
CA GLY A 397 18.98 3.61 3.62
C GLY A 397 19.20 2.11 3.85
N VAL A 398 18.16 1.35 4.20
CA VAL A 398 18.25 -0.12 4.31
C VAL A 398 18.55 -0.72 2.93
N SER A 399 19.47 -1.69 2.86
CA SER A 399 19.84 -2.40 1.64
C SER A 399 18.66 -3.23 1.10
N LEU A 400 18.39 -3.12 -0.20
CA LEU A 400 17.32 -3.88 -0.85
C LEU A 400 17.63 -5.39 -0.91
N ALA A 401 18.91 -5.78 -0.96
CA ALA A 401 19.32 -7.18 -0.86
C ALA A 401 18.94 -7.78 0.50
N LYS A 402 19.15 -7.02 1.60
CA LYS A 402 18.71 -7.45 2.94
C LYS A 402 17.18 -7.54 3.05
N VAL A 403 16.46 -6.65 2.37
CA VAL A 403 14.99 -6.73 2.29
C VAL A 403 14.55 -8.03 1.62
N LEU A 404 15.13 -8.36 0.47
CA LEU A 404 14.82 -9.61 -0.22
C LEU A 404 15.13 -10.83 0.65
N GLU A 405 16.24 -10.81 1.40
CA GLU A 405 16.59 -11.85 2.37
C GLU A 405 15.53 -11.98 3.48
N ALA A 406 15.12 -10.85 4.09
CA ALA A 406 14.06 -10.82 5.10
C ALA A 406 12.73 -11.36 4.56
N CYS A 407 12.42 -11.08 3.29
CA CYS A 407 11.29 -11.64 2.57
C CYS A 407 11.45 -13.13 2.21
N GLY A 408 12.56 -13.77 2.57
CA GLY A 408 12.81 -15.20 2.36
C GLY A 408 13.39 -15.55 0.98
N GLY A 409 13.79 -14.54 0.21
CA GLY A 409 14.26 -14.71 -1.17
C GLY A 409 13.14 -14.96 -2.17
N ILE A 410 13.54 -15.36 -3.37
CA ILE A 410 12.61 -15.69 -4.45
C ILE A 410 12.01 -17.08 -4.24
N GLU A 411 10.72 -17.20 -4.48
CA GLU A 411 9.96 -18.44 -4.31
C GLU A 411 10.50 -19.57 -5.20
N GLY A 412 10.50 -20.79 -4.66
CA GLY A 412 10.94 -21.99 -5.39
C GLY A 412 12.44 -22.01 -5.71
N GLY A 413 13.27 -21.16 -5.08
CA GLY A 413 14.71 -21.08 -5.33
C GLY A 413 15.08 -20.55 -6.72
N ARG A 414 14.15 -19.84 -7.38
CA ARG A 414 14.38 -19.21 -8.68
C ARG A 414 15.34 -18.02 -8.56
N ALA A 415 15.87 -17.58 -9.69
CA ALA A 415 16.67 -16.36 -9.75
C ALA A 415 15.79 -15.12 -9.76
N LEU A 416 16.21 -14.07 -9.02
CA LEU A 416 15.68 -12.74 -9.21
C LEU A 416 16.00 -12.28 -10.63
N HIS A 417 15.05 -11.69 -11.33
CA HIS A 417 15.21 -11.22 -12.71
C HIS A 417 15.05 -9.70 -12.82
N ALA A 418 13.94 -9.18 -12.31
CA ALA A 418 13.63 -7.76 -12.34
C ALA A 418 13.08 -7.27 -10.99
N ILE A 419 13.26 -5.99 -10.71
CA ILE A 419 12.71 -5.30 -9.55
C ILE A 419 11.85 -4.14 -10.08
N GLN A 420 10.62 -4.02 -9.58
CA GLN A 420 9.74 -2.91 -9.92
C GLN A 420 9.47 -2.08 -8.66
N PRO A 421 10.16 -0.94 -8.49
CA PRO A 421 9.89 0.03 -7.46
C PRO A 421 8.85 1.05 -7.92
N GLY A 422 8.05 1.58 -7.02
CA GLY A 422 7.22 2.77 -7.25
C GLY A 422 6.15 2.66 -8.32
N GLY A 423 5.55 1.49 -8.48
CA GLY A 423 4.44 1.27 -9.39
C GLY A 423 4.82 1.29 -10.90
N PRO A 424 3.84 1.27 -11.82
CA PRO A 424 4.08 1.25 -13.26
C PRO A 424 4.88 2.44 -13.81
N LEU A 425 4.85 3.57 -13.12
CA LEU A 425 5.65 4.75 -13.45
C LEU A 425 7.06 4.72 -12.85
N GLY A 426 7.33 3.78 -11.94
CA GLY A 426 8.61 3.64 -11.23
C GLY A 426 9.71 2.98 -12.02
N SER A 427 9.36 2.24 -13.07
CA SER A 427 10.24 1.53 -13.99
C SER A 427 10.64 0.10 -13.58
N LEU A 428 11.44 -0.56 -14.41
CA LEU A 428 12.00 -1.90 -14.20
C LEU A 428 13.51 -1.81 -14.00
N VAL A 429 14.01 -2.39 -12.91
CA VAL A 429 15.43 -2.40 -12.55
C VAL A 429 15.96 -3.82 -12.65
N PRO A 430 17.13 -4.07 -13.29
CA PRO A 430 17.67 -5.42 -13.44
C PRO A 430 18.17 -5.99 -12.11
N ALA A 431 18.10 -7.31 -11.95
CA ALA A 431 18.58 -8.02 -10.76
C ALA A 431 20.03 -7.69 -10.40
N THR A 432 20.88 -7.38 -11.39
CA THR A 432 22.28 -7.00 -11.20
C THR A 432 22.49 -5.69 -10.42
N ALA A 433 21.41 -4.93 -10.22
CA ALA A 433 21.43 -3.71 -9.40
C ALA A 433 21.19 -3.99 -7.92
N LEU A 434 20.67 -5.15 -7.52
CA LEU A 434 20.17 -5.45 -6.19
C LEU A 434 21.13 -5.01 -5.06
N ASP A 435 22.40 -5.37 -5.15
CA ASP A 435 23.41 -5.09 -4.12
C ASP A 435 23.81 -3.61 -4.02
N LYS A 436 23.43 -2.81 -5.03
CA LYS A 436 23.73 -1.36 -5.10
C LYS A 436 22.54 -0.53 -4.62
N LEU A 437 21.37 -1.14 -4.50
CA LEU A 437 20.16 -0.43 -4.12
C LEU A 437 19.96 -0.39 -2.60
N ILE A 438 19.64 0.79 -2.14
CA ILE A 438 19.16 1.04 -0.77
C ILE A 438 17.78 1.69 -0.85
N LEU A 439 16.97 1.58 0.19
CA LEU A 439 15.66 2.22 0.26
C LEU A 439 15.79 3.73 0.45
N GLU A 440 16.27 4.39 -0.60
CA GLU A 440 16.44 5.84 -0.71
C GLU A 440 16.25 6.26 -2.17
N PRO A 441 15.50 7.35 -2.46
CA PRO A 441 15.20 7.75 -3.83
C PRO A 441 16.41 7.89 -4.73
N ALA A 442 17.51 8.44 -4.21
CA ALA A 442 18.73 8.70 -4.98
C ALA A 442 19.39 7.43 -5.53
N SER A 443 19.26 6.28 -4.86
CA SER A 443 19.87 5.03 -5.30
C SER A 443 19.24 4.44 -6.55
N PHE A 444 18.00 4.83 -6.88
CA PHE A 444 17.27 4.36 -8.06
C PHE A 444 17.50 5.23 -9.30
N LEU A 445 17.96 6.46 -9.14
CA LEU A 445 18.18 7.39 -10.25
C LEU A 445 19.15 6.88 -11.34
N PRO A 446 20.27 6.17 -11.01
CA PRO A 446 21.17 5.62 -12.02
C PRO A 446 20.50 4.60 -12.95
N TYR A 447 19.37 4.04 -12.55
CA TYR A 447 18.57 3.08 -13.32
C TYR A 447 17.32 3.71 -13.94
N ASP A 448 17.27 5.04 -14.03
CA ASP A 448 16.06 5.77 -14.46
C ASP A 448 14.77 5.27 -13.76
N ALA A 449 14.89 4.92 -12.48
CA ALA A 449 13.80 4.38 -11.68
C ALA A 449 13.45 5.31 -10.51
N MET A 450 12.29 5.08 -9.90
CA MET A 450 11.79 5.86 -8.76
C MET A 450 11.35 4.92 -7.65
N LEU A 451 11.68 5.27 -6.39
CA LEU A 451 11.21 4.52 -5.22
C LEU A 451 9.68 4.65 -5.00
N GLY A 452 9.11 5.76 -5.48
CA GLY A 452 7.66 6.00 -5.45
C GLY A 452 7.04 6.06 -4.05
N GLY A 453 5.80 5.60 -3.95
CA GLY A 453 5.01 5.58 -2.71
C GLY A 453 5.43 4.54 -1.68
N GLY A 454 6.26 3.54 -2.05
CA GLY A 454 6.75 2.51 -1.14
C GLY A 454 6.39 1.07 -1.52
N GLY A 455 5.74 0.86 -2.67
CA GLY A 455 5.54 -0.49 -3.23
C GLY A 455 6.79 -0.97 -3.97
N ILE A 456 7.23 -2.19 -3.66
CA ILE A 456 8.34 -2.87 -4.36
C ILE A 456 7.91 -4.28 -4.71
N VAL A 457 8.01 -4.60 -6.01
CA VAL A 457 7.67 -5.91 -6.55
C VAL A 457 8.94 -6.59 -7.06
N PHE A 458 9.16 -7.84 -6.65
CA PHE A 458 10.29 -8.65 -7.09
C PHE A 458 9.81 -9.68 -8.12
N GLY A 459 10.36 -9.64 -9.32
CA GLY A 459 10.06 -10.58 -10.40
C GLY A 459 11.16 -11.62 -10.55
N SER A 460 10.78 -12.90 -10.66
CA SER A 460 11.72 -13.99 -10.94
C SER A 460 11.92 -14.20 -12.44
N ASP A 461 12.86 -15.07 -12.78
CA ASP A 461 13.10 -15.58 -14.14
C ASP A 461 11.94 -16.40 -14.73
N ARG A 462 10.84 -16.49 -14.00
CA ARG A 462 9.58 -17.11 -14.44
C ARG A 462 8.90 -16.31 -15.56
N ASN A 463 9.02 -14.99 -15.51
CA ASN A 463 8.35 -14.07 -16.42
C ASN A 463 9.39 -13.26 -17.21
N ASN A 464 9.13 -13.11 -18.51
CA ASN A 464 9.89 -12.20 -19.34
C ASN A 464 9.54 -10.75 -19.01
N VAL A 465 10.53 -9.85 -19.03
CA VAL A 465 10.30 -8.42 -18.72
C VAL A 465 9.37 -7.70 -19.68
N LEU A 466 9.24 -8.19 -20.92
CA LEU A 466 8.30 -7.61 -21.89
C LEU A 466 6.85 -7.80 -21.45
N VAL A 467 6.53 -8.89 -20.74
CA VAL A 467 5.19 -9.09 -20.17
C VAL A 467 4.89 -8.00 -19.14
N LEU A 468 5.87 -7.67 -18.28
CA LEU A 468 5.73 -6.59 -17.30
C LEU A 468 5.64 -5.23 -18.01
N ALA A 469 6.47 -5.00 -19.02
CA ALA A 469 6.45 -3.75 -19.78
C ALA A 469 5.14 -3.55 -20.55
N GLU A 470 4.56 -4.62 -21.10
CA GLU A 470 3.24 -4.58 -21.74
C GLU A 470 2.14 -4.26 -20.74
N MET A 471 2.11 -4.95 -19.62
CA MET A 471 1.15 -4.71 -18.55
C MET A 471 1.22 -3.25 -18.05
N PHE A 472 2.42 -2.68 -17.88
CA PHE A 472 2.58 -1.28 -17.50
C PHE A 472 2.18 -0.31 -18.64
N ALA A 473 2.45 -0.68 -19.87
CA ALA A 473 2.05 0.13 -21.02
C ALA A 473 0.52 0.18 -21.17
N GLU A 474 -0.17 -0.95 -20.99
CA GLU A 474 -1.62 -1.05 -20.97
C GLU A 474 -2.21 -0.24 -19.81
N PHE A 475 -1.66 -0.41 -18.60
CA PHE A 475 -2.09 0.35 -17.44
C PHE A 475 -2.02 1.88 -17.64
N VAL A 476 -0.89 2.40 -18.14
CA VAL A 476 -0.75 3.85 -18.34
C VAL A 476 -1.54 4.38 -19.54
N GLU A 477 -1.87 3.52 -20.50
CA GLU A 477 -2.78 3.83 -21.61
C GLU A 477 -4.21 3.99 -21.08
N GLU A 478 -4.73 3.01 -20.33
CA GLU A 478 -6.08 3.00 -19.77
C GLU A 478 -6.29 4.13 -18.76
N GLU A 479 -5.30 4.40 -17.92
CA GLU A 479 -5.34 5.44 -16.89
C GLU A 479 -5.04 6.86 -17.42
N SER A 480 -4.84 7.02 -18.71
CA SER A 480 -4.62 8.33 -19.32
C SER A 480 -5.90 9.17 -19.29
N CYS A 481 -5.84 10.39 -18.72
CA CYS A 481 -6.99 11.30 -18.69
C CYS A 481 -7.41 11.84 -20.08
N GLY A 482 -6.65 11.57 -21.14
CA GLY A 482 -6.95 12.00 -22.50
C GLY A 482 -6.62 13.47 -22.84
N ARG A 483 -6.08 14.24 -21.90
CA ARG A 483 -5.84 15.69 -22.10
C ARG A 483 -4.70 15.98 -23.09
N CYS A 484 -3.60 15.22 -22.99
CA CYS A 484 -2.40 15.45 -23.83
C CYS A 484 -2.36 14.44 -24.97
N THR A 485 -2.38 14.90 -26.22
CA THR A 485 -2.25 14.02 -27.38
C THR A 485 -0.96 13.20 -27.33
N THR A 486 0.13 13.79 -26.82
CA THR A 486 1.43 13.10 -26.63
C THR A 486 1.32 11.91 -25.67
N CYS A 487 0.61 12.06 -24.55
CA CYS A 487 0.37 10.98 -23.58
C CYS A 487 -0.64 9.97 -24.13
N HIS A 488 -1.83 10.40 -24.49
CA HIS A 488 -2.94 9.52 -24.88
C HIS A 488 -2.61 8.71 -26.14
N GLY A 489 -2.29 9.38 -27.25
CA GLY A 489 -1.94 8.71 -28.50
C GLY A 489 -0.56 8.03 -28.45
N GLY A 490 0.40 8.60 -27.72
CA GLY A 490 1.74 8.01 -27.58
C GLY A 490 1.72 6.70 -26.80
N ASN A 491 0.96 6.61 -25.70
CA ASN A 491 0.82 5.35 -24.94
C ASN A 491 0.14 4.26 -25.78
N GLN A 492 -0.93 4.59 -26.52
CA GLN A 492 -1.56 3.65 -27.45
C GLN A 492 -0.57 3.08 -28.46
N ARG A 493 0.21 3.95 -29.13
CA ARG A 493 1.22 3.51 -30.11
C ARG A 493 2.31 2.66 -29.46
N LYS A 494 2.75 3.03 -28.27
CA LYS A 494 3.72 2.26 -27.50
C LYS A 494 3.20 0.85 -27.20
N THR A 495 1.99 0.73 -26.66
CA THR A 495 1.36 -0.57 -26.35
C THR A 495 1.20 -1.44 -27.59
N GLU A 496 0.76 -0.86 -28.72
CA GLU A 496 0.65 -1.59 -29.99
C GLU A 496 1.99 -2.14 -30.49
N ILE A 497 3.08 -1.35 -30.37
CA ILE A 497 4.41 -1.80 -30.78
C ILE A 497 4.87 -2.93 -29.87
N ILE A 498 4.75 -2.78 -28.54
CA ILE A 498 5.14 -3.82 -27.59
C ILE A 498 4.40 -5.12 -27.89
N ARG A 499 3.08 -5.09 -28.06
CA ARG A 499 2.25 -6.26 -28.39
C ARG A 499 2.71 -6.92 -29.68
N ARG A 500 2.97 -6.16 -30.72
CA ARG A 500 3.46 -6.69 -32.00
C ARG A 500 4.82 -7.38 -31.86
N VAL A 501 5.74 -6.77 -31.12
CA VAL A 501 7.05 -7.39 -30.82
C VAL A 501 6.86 -8.69 -30.06
N MET A 502 5.99 -8.70 -29.06
CA MET A 502 5.70 -9.88 -28.26
C MET A 502 5.02 -11.01 -29.07
N GLU A 503 4.29 -10.68 -30.13
CA GLU A 503 3.70 -11.65 -31.06
C GLU A 503 4.71 -12.22 -32.07
N GLY A 504 5.96 -11.73 -32.06
CA GLY A 504 7.01 -12.13 -33.00
C GLY A 504 6.88 -11.48 -34.37
N ASP A 505 6.04 -10.44 -34.49
CA ASP A 505 5.79 -9.66 -35.70
C ASP A 505 6.54 -8.31 -35.66
N GLY A 506 7.61 -8.23 -34.85
CA GLY A 506 8.40 -7.02 -34.68
C GLY A 506 9.00 -6.51 -36.02
N ARG A 507 9.05 -5.19 -36.17
CA ARG A 507 9.55 -4.51 -37.37
C ARG A 507 10.86 -3.80 -37.06
N ARG A 508 11.71 -3.65 -38.09
CA ARG A 508 13.01 -2.99 -37.94
C ARG A 508 12.93 -1.56 -37.38
N ASP A 509 11.81 -0.88 -37.60
CA ASP A 509 11.58 0.50 -37.17
C ASP A 509 10.86 0.59 -35.81
N ASP A 510 10.53 -0.53 -35.16
CA ASP A 510 9.81 -0.53 -33.87
C ASP A 510 10.62 0.10 -32.75
N GLU A 511 11.91 -0.25 -32.61
CA GLU A 511 12.76 0.35 -31.57
C GLU A 511 12.99 1.85 -31.79
N PRO A 512 13.35 2.34 -32.98
CA PRO A 512 13.37 3.78 -33.26
C PRO A 512 12.06 4.49 -33.01
N ASN A 513 10.92 3.87 -33.29
CA ASN A 513 9.61 4.43 -33.03
C ASN A 513 9.30 4.50 -31.53
N LEU A 514 9.65 3.46 -30.75
CA LEU A 514 9.53 3.50 -29.28
C LEU A 514 10.37 4.63 -28.68
N MET A 515 11.60 4.84 -29.18
CA MET A 515 12.46 5.95 -28.73
C MET A 515 11.88 7.33 -29.11
N LEU A 516 11.24 7.45 -30.27
CA LEU A 516 10.59 8.69 -30.71
C LEU A 516 9.34 8.98 -29.87
N ILE A 517 8.53 7.96 -29.61
CA ILE A 517 7.34 8.05 -28.75
C ILE A 517 7.76 8.49 -27.35
N ASP A 518 8.80 7.86 -26.78
CA ASP A 518 9.35 8.22 -25.47
C ASP A 518 9.69 9.72 -25.40
N LYS A 519 10.49 10.21 -26.35
CA LYS A 519 10.84 11.64 -26.42
C LYS A 519 9.62 12.55 -26.54
N THR A 520 8.58 12.11 -27.23
CA THR A 520 7.37 12.90 -27.46
C THR A 520 6.49 12.94 -26.21
N ILE A 521 6.29 11.81 -25.54
CA ILE A 521 5.44 11.70 -24.34
C ILE A 521 5.99 12.55 -23.17
N GLN A 522 7.30 12.76 -23.09
CA GLN A 522 7.93 13.59 -22.04
C GLN A 522 7.40 15.04 -22.02
N PHE A 523 6.82 15.54 -23.11
CA PHE A 523 6.19 16.85 -23.18
C PHE A 523 4.75 16.88 -22.69
N SER A 524 4.28 15.82 -22.03
CA SER A 524 2.96 15.76 -21.41
C SER A 524 2.89 16.68 -20.16
N ASN A 525 1.68 17.11 -19.80
CA ASN A 525 1.48 18.10 -18.73
C ASN A 525 1.77 17.59 -17.32
N CYS A 526 1.69 16.28 -17.07
CA CYS A 526 1.85 15.71 -15.74
C CYS A 526 2.78 14.49 -15.74
N ALA A 527 3.16 14.06 -14.53
CA ALA A 527 4.05 12.93 -14.30
C ALA A 527 3.54 11.62 -14.94
N HIS A 528 2.22 11.40 -15.01
CA HIS A 528 1.66 10.21 -15.64
C HIS A 528 2.20 10.01 -17.07
N GLY A 529 2.07 11.03 -17.94
CA GLY A 529 2.63 10.96 -19.28
C GLY A 529 4.15 11.00 -19.29
N GLN A 530 4.77 11.93 -18.54
CA GLN A 530 6.23 12.13 -18.54
C GLN A 530 7.03 10.90 -18.14
N LEU A 531 6.48 10.08 -17.23
CA LEU A 531 7.15 8.89 -16.68
C LEU A 531 6.73 7.59 -17.36
N SER A 532 5.60 7.58 -18.08
CA SER A 532 5.04 6.37 -18.71
C SER A 532 5.98 5.63 -19.68
N PRO A 533 7.01 6.25 -20.32
CA PRO A 533 7.96 5.53 -21.14
C PRO A 533 9.03 4.75 -20.40
N LYS A 534 9.24 5.03 -19.11
CA LYS A 534 10.40 4.52 -18.34
C LYS A 534 10.54 3.00 -18.37
N SER A 535 9.44 2.26 -18.20
CA SER A 535 9.48 0.80 -18.17
C SER A 535 10.02 0.24 -19.49
N MET A 536 9.54 0.73 -20.65
CA MET A 536 10.03 0.26 -21.95
C MET A 536 11.44 0.75 -22.24
N ARG A 537 11.79 1.98 -21.83
CA ARG A 537 13.16 2.50 -21.93
C ARG A 537 14.14 1.60 -21.18
N ASN A 538 13.77 1.17 -19.96
CA ASN A 538 14.61 0.27 -19.19
C ASN A 538 14.68 -1.15 -19.77
N VAL A 539 13.63 -1.63 -20.42
CA VAL A 539 13.71 -2.87 -21.19
C VAL A 539 14.77 -2.74 -22.30
N LEU A 540 14.72 -1.69 -23.10
CA LEU A 540 15.69 -1.46 -24.15
C LEU A 540 17.13 -1.25 -23.63
N GLN A 541 17.28 -0.64 -22.44
CA GLN A 541 18.58 -0.34 -21.87
C GLN A 541 19.21 -1.53 -21.11
N HIS A 542 18.43 -2.29 -20.35
CA HIS A 542 18.93 -3.28 -19.42
C HIS A 542 18.56 -4.72 -19.76
N PHE A 543 17.56 -4.93 -20.62
CA PHE A 543 17.03 -6.23 -21.01
C PHE A 543 16.93 -6.36 -22.53
N HIS A 544 17.81 -5.69 -23.27
CA HIS A 544 17.78 -5.60 -24.72
C HIS A 544 17.83 -6.97 -25.41
N ALA A 545 18.54 -7.94 -24.82
CA ALA A 545 18.61 -9.30 -25.35
C ALA A 545 17.24 -9.99 -25.40
N GLU A 546 16.38 -9.76 -24.39
CA GLU A 546 15.03 -10.31 -24.37
C GLU A 546 14.15 -9.62 -25.43
N TYR A 547 14.30 -8.29 -25.56
CA TYR A 547 13.62 -7.54 -26.61
C TYR A 547 13.99 -8.04 -28.02
N GLU A 548 15.29 -8.21 -28.30
CA GLU A 548 15.76 -8.75 -29.58
C GLU A 548 15.29 -10.18 -29.84
N ALA A 549 15.31 -11.05 -28.83
CA ALA A 549 14.80 -12.41 -28.95
C ALA A 549 13.30 -12.40 -29.30
N ALA A 550 12.51 -11.54 -28.68
CA ALA A 550 11.10 -11.36 -28.99
C ALA A 550 10.89 -10.83 -30.42
N MET A 551 11.70 -9.84 -30.84
CA MET A 551 11.69 -9.31 -32.20
C MET A 551 11.93 -10.41 -33.27
N ARG A 552 12.80 -11.37 -32.99
CA ARG A 552 13.07 -12.51 -33.87
C ARG A 552 12.06 -13.65 -33.68
N GLY A 553 11.15 -13.55 -32.71
CA GLY A 553 10.23 -14.62 -32.36
C GLY A 553 10.92 -15.87 -31.81
N GLU A 554 12.12 -15.72 -31.24
CA GLU A 554 12.94 -16.82 -30.73
C GLU A 554 12.68 -17.12 -29.26
N ASP A 555 12.03 -16.22 -28.52
CA ASP A 555 11.82 -16.35 -27.08
C ASP A 555 10.62 -17.26 -26.77
N ALA A 556 10.94 -18.55 -26.47
CA ALA A 556 9.96 -19.54 -26.02
C ALA A 556 9.52 -19.35 -24.56
N THR A 557 10.19 -18.46 -23.80
CA THR A 557 9.88 -18.20 -22.38
C THR A 557 8.74 -17.19 -22.23
N LEU A 558 8.41 -16.48 -23.30
CA LEU A 558 7.34 -15.48 -23.30
C LEU A 558 5.98 -16.15 -23.05
N SER A 559 5.43 -15.94 -21.86
CA SER A 559 4.04 -16.30 -21.55
C SER A 559 3.08 -15.31 -22.19
N LEU A 560 3.17 -15.15 -23.51
CA LEU A 560 2.46 -14.12 -24.23
C LEU A 560 1.05 -14.56 -24.54
N LYS A 561 0.10 -13.67 -24.34
CA LYS A 561 -1.30 -13.82 -24.75
C LYS A 561 -1.44 -14.18 -26.25
N GLY A 562 -0.49 -13.76 -27.08
CA GLY A 562 -0.39 -14.09 -28.52
C GLY A 562 0.35 -15.40 -28.82
N ALA A 563 1.42 -15.72 -28.08
CA ALA A 563 2.33 -16.81 -28.40
C ALA A 563 2.07 -18.11 -27.62
N THR A 564 1.39 -18.04 -26.50
CA THR A 564 1.08 -19.21 -25.65
C THR A 564 -0.41 -19.30 -25.32
N ARG A 565 -0.83 -20.51 -24.92
CA ARG A 565 -2.15 -20.76 -24.35
C ARG A 565 -2.05 -21.69 -23.14
N PHE A 566 -3.05 -21.63 -22.29
CA PHE A 566 -3.19 -22.57 -21.18
C PHE A 566 -4.21 -23.65 -21.57
N ARG A 567 -3.90 -24.89 -21.26
CA ARG A 567 -4.76 -26.03 -21.56
C ARG A 567 -4.86 -26.97 -20.38
N VAL A 568 -6.09 -27.40 -20.09
CA VAL A 568 -6.34 -28.48 -19.14
C VAL A 568 -6.03 -29.81 -19.84
N VAL A 569 -5.00 -30.52 -19.37
CA VAL A 569 -4.56 -31.80 -19.95
C VAL A 569 -4.99 -32.99 -19.10
N GLN A 570 -5.29 -32.77 -17.82
CA GLN A 570 -5.84 -33.78 -16.92
C GLN A 570 -7.15 -33.26 -16.28
N PRO A 571 -8.26 -33.25 -17.02
CA PRO A 571 -9.46 -32.56 -16.58
C PRO A 571 -10.19 -33.22 -15.38
N ARG A 572 -9.77 -34.45 -15.01
CA ARG A 572 -10.29 -35.17 -13.83
C ARG A 572 -9.44 -34.99 -12.58
N ASP A 573 -8.29 -34.29 -12.66
CA ASP A 573 -7.48 -33.96 -11.49
C ASP A 573 -8.27 -32.99 -10.60
N PRO A 574 -8.47 -33.29 -9.29
CA PRO A 574 -9.25 -32.45 -8.39
C PRO A 574 -8.72 -31.02 -8.27
N ARG A 575 -7.42 -30.81 -8.44
CA ARG A 575 -6.78 -29.49 -8.42
C ARG A 575 -7.25 -28.57 -9.57
N VAL A 576 -7.84 -29.12 -10.63
CA VAL A 576 -8.43 -28.32 -11.71
C VAL A 576 -9.62 -27.50 -11.19
N GLU A 577 -10.44 -28.05 -10.27
CA GLU A 577 -11.53 -27.27 -9.68
C GLU A 577 -11.02 -26.20 -8.69
N GLU A 578 -9.88 -26.44 -8.03
CA GLU A 578 -9.21 -25.40 -7.26
C GLU A 578 -8.71 -24.28 -8.19
N ALA A 579 -8.13 -24.63 -9.34
CA ALA A 579 -7.71 -23.66 -10.36
C ALA A 579 -8.89 -22.86 -10.95
N VAL A 580 -10.08 -23.48 -11.09
CA VAL A 580 -11.32 -22.78 -11.48
C VAL A 580 -11.70 -21.74 -10.42
N ALA A 581 -11.63 -22.13 -9.14
CA ALA A 581 -12.02 -21.26 -8.02
C ALA A 581 -11.14 -20.03 -7.86
N ILE A 582 -9.84 -20.12 -8.18
CA ILE A 582 -8.90 -19.00 -8.05
C ILE A 582 -8.78 -18.14 -9.31
N CYS A 583 -9.40 -18.54 -10.43
CA CYS A 583 -9.28 -17.81 -11.69
C CYS A 583 -9.95 -16.42 -11.60
N PRO A 584 -9.16 -15.32 -11.63
CA PRO A 584 -9.71 -13.98 -11.35
C PRO A 584 -10.69 -13.48 -12.42
N VAL A 585 -10.61 -14.05 -13.62
CA VAL A 585 -11.47 -13.67 -14.77
C VAL A 585 -12.44 -14.77 -15.19
N ALA A 586 -12.57 -15.82 -14.37
CA ALA A 586 -13.43 -16.96 -14.65
C ALA A 586 -13.27 -17.52 -16.09
N ALA A 587 -12.04 -17.68 -16.56
CA ALA A 587 -11.75 -18.15 -17.92
C ALA A 587 -12.05 -19.63 -18.16
N PHE A 588 -12.30 -20.43 -17.12
CA PHE A 588 -12.64 -21.84 -17.29
C PHE A 588 -14.09 -22.02 -17.80
N ARG A 589 -14.27 -22.96 -18.73
CA ARG A 589 -15.55 -23.35 -19.31
C ARG A 589 -15.80 -24.84 -19.11
N GLY A 590 -17.05 -25.26 -19.27
CA GLY A 590 -17.45 -26.67 -19.14
C GLY A 590 -17.74 -27.09 -17.70
N THR A 591 -17.96 -28.39 -17.50
CA THR A 591 -18.30 -29.00 -16.21
C THR A 591 -17.10 -29.70 -15.57
N PRO A 592 -17.13 -30.03 -14.26
CA PRO A 592 -16.09 -30.82 -13.63
C PRO A 592 -15.75 -32.11 -14.42
N GLY A 593 -14.47 -32.36 -14.63
CA GLY A 593 -13.97 -33.46 -15.44
C GLY A 593 -13.93 -33.23 -16.96
N ALA A 594 -14.42 -32.05 -17.43
CA ALA A 594 -14.39 -31.63 -18.84
C ALA A 594 -14.10 -30.13 -18.98
N ARG A 595 -13.26 -29.58 -18.08
CA ARG A 595 -12.87 -28.16 -18.10
C ARG A 595 -11.98 -27.82 -19.28
N THR A 596 -12.23 -26.68 -19.88
CA THR A 596 -11.39 -26.03 -20.89
C THR A 596 -11.13 -24.59 -20.46
N ILE A 597 -10.12 -23.95 -21.05
CA ILE A 597 -9.82 -22.54 -20.81
C ILE A 597 -10.18 -21.74 -22.04
N ASP A 598 -10.97 -20.69 -21.85
CA ASP A 598 -11.33 -19.72 -22.88
C ASP A 598 -10.16 -18.73 -23.06
N GLU A 599 -9.46 -18.85 -24.17
CA GLU A 599 -8.28 -18.03 -24.48
C GLU A 599 -8.60 -16.54 -24.60
N ALA A 600 -9.81 -16.19 -25.03
CA ALA A 600 -10.22 -14.79 -25.16
C ALA A 600 -10.41 -14.11 -23.78
N THR A 601 -10.88 -14.87 -22.79
CA THR A 601 -11.07 -14.39 -21.42
C THR A 601 -9.79 -14.49 -20.58
N CYS A 602 -8.88 -15.45 -20.89
CA CYS A 602 -7.68 -15.71 -20.11
C CYS A 602 -6.71 -14.53 -20.15
N ILE A 603 -6.32 -14.01 -18.97
CA ILE A 603 -5.35 -12.92 -18.82
C ILE A 603 -3.90 -13.42 -18.64
N HIS A 604 -3.64 -14.69 -18.80
CA HIS A 604 -2.32 -15.31 -18.70
C HIS A 604 -1.60 -15.12 -17.34
N CYS A 605 -2.33 -14.97 -16.24
CA CYS A 605 -1.77 -14.78 -14.89
C CYS A 605 -1.06 -16.00 -14.30
N GLN A 606 -1.13 -17.17 -14.95
CA GLN A 606 -0.51 -18.46 -14.57
C GLN A 606 -1.01 -19.09 -13.25
N ALA A 607 -1.86 -18.44 -12.47
CA ALA A 607 -2.33 -18.96 -11.19
C ALA A 607 -2.88 -20.41 -11.27
N CYS A 608 -3.53 -20.76 -12.39
CA CYS A 608 -4.05 -22.11 -12.61
C CYS A 608 -2.94 -23.18 -12.76
N THR A 609 -1.78 -22.84 -13.30
CA THR A 609 -0.65 -23.79 -13.42
C THR A 609 0.08 -23.97 -12.10
N ASP A 610 0.01 -23.00 -11.21
CA ASP A 610 0.60 -23.08 -9.87
C ASP A 610 -0.23 -23.96 -8.95
N VAL A 611 -1.55 -23.86 -9.03
CA VAL A 611 -2.48 -24.67 -8.22
C VAL A 611 -2.60 -26.10 -8.76
N ALA A 612 -2.63 -26.27 -10.08
CA ALA A 612 -2.80 -27.55 -10.74
C ALA A 612 -1.61 -27.90 -11.66
N PRO A 613 -0.36 -27.96 -11.14
CA PRO A 613 0.81 -28.24 -11.94
C PRO A 613 0.70 -29.62 -12.61
N GLY A 614 0.98 -29.66 -13.94
CA GLY A 614 0.86 -30.86 -14.76
C GLY A 614 -0.57 -31.25 -15.16
N ALA A 615 -1.61 -30.72 -14.50
CA ALA A 615 -3.00 -30.90 -14.91
C ALA A 615 -3.48 -29.73 -15.78
N VAL A 616 -3.00 -28.52 -15.50
CA VAL A 616 -3.06 -27.36 -16.39
C VAL A 616 -1.65 -27.04 -16.86
N VAL A 617 -1.46 -26.92 -18.18
CA VAL A 617 -0.15 -26.67 -18.78
C VAL A 617 -0.20 -25.43 -19.66
N ARG A 618 0.93 -24.74 -19.73
CA ARG A 618 1.21 -23.71 -20.71
C ARG A 618 1.86 -24.36 -21.93
N GLU A 619 1.37 -24.09 -23.10
CA GLU A 619 1.93 -24.58 -24.37
C GLU A 619 2.02 -23.45 -25.40
N ALA A 620 2.99 -23.53 -26.30
CA ALA A 620 3.10 -22.61 -27.43
C ALA A 620 1.90 -22.76 -28.36
N LYS A 621 1.35 -21.64 -28.88
CA LYS A 621 0.36 -21.68 -29.94
C LYS A 621 1.02 -22.13 -31.23
N PRO A 622 0.34 -22.97 -32.04
CA PRO A 622 0.82 -23.25 -33.39
C PRO A 622 0.95 -21.94 -34.16
N ARG A 623 2.14 -21.66 -34.69
CA ARG A 623 2.31 -20.51 -35.62
C ARG A 623 1.50 -20.79 -36.86
N VAL A 624 0.52 -19.94 -37.16
CA VAL A 624 -0.12 -19.92 -38.48
C VAL A 624 0.81 -19.15 -39.40
N PRO A 625 1.38 -19.77 -40.45
CA PRO A 625 2.20 -19.05 -41.42
C PRO A 625 1.35 -17.92 -42.04
N ARG A 626 1.72 -16.66 -41.77
CA ARG A 626 1.11 -15.54 -42.48
C ARG A 626 1.66 -15.55 -43.92
N LEU A 627 0.77 -15.55 -44.90
CA LEU A 627 1.12 -15.25 -46.27
C LEU A 627 1.69 -13.82 -46.29
N VAL A 628 2.99 -13.70 -46.49
CA VAL A 628 3.62 -12.40 -46.79
C VAL A 628 3.02 -11.93 -48.09
N PRO A 629 2.39 -10.74 -48.18
CA PRO A 629 1.99 -10.20 -49.47
C PRO A 629 3.25 -10.07 -50.35
N ILE A 630 3.26 -10.73 -51.47
CA ILE A 630 4.28 -10.51 -52.51
C ILE A 630 3.92 -9.16 -53.09
N GLY A 631 4.58 -8.09 -52.62
CA GLY A 631 4.54 -6.76 -53.17
C GLY A 631 5.80 -6.46 -53.91
#